data_5bca37e0c115a81ceaab7e25ac554ac1
#
_entry.id   5bca37e0c115a81ceaab7e25ac554ac1
#
_cell.length_a   1.000
_cell.length_b   1.000
_cell.length_c   1.000
_cell.angle_alpha   90.00
_cell.angle_beta   90.00
_cell.angle_gamma   90.00
#
_symmetry.space_group_name_H-M   'P 1'
#
loop_
_entity.id
_entity.type
_entity.pdbx_description
1 polymer ?
#
loop_
_entity_poly.entity_id
_entity_poly.type
_entity_poly.pdbx_seq_one_letter_code
_entity_poly.pdbx_strand_id
1 'polypeptide(L)'
;MTSRMLYSMIALALACATATAAEVRRVVTGIDAGNKAGVLFDGKLSLNPGKSGNPAANIWMTNSLPPGFSFKDDSAARPLGLSPPDNGTVIRVVEFPPLDPAAEAKMDPDFMMKVVGDHAPARGLPVKHPLMHRTRTIDYAIIMSGEIDMMLDNETVHVKAGDVVIQQATNHAWINRGKEPCRIIFVLMDSKQP
;
A
#
# COMPACT_ATOMS: atom_id res chain seq x y z
N MET A 1 2.23 61.18 -37.11
CA MET A 1 2.67 60.54 -35.82
C MET A 1 1.84 59.26 -35.63
N THR A 2 2.38 58.15 -36.05
CA THR A 2 1.69 56.86 -35.99
C THR A 2 2.34 56.01 -34.88
N SER A 3 1.62 55.84 -33.78
CA SER A 3 2.04 55.05 -32.63
C SER A 3 1.84 53.53 -32.96
N ARG A 4 2.94 52.79 -32.98
CA ARG A 4 2.93 51.32 -33.08
C ARG A 4 2.84 50.71 -31.68
N MET A 5 1.69 50.14 -31.34
CA MET A 5 1.51 49.28 -30.17
C MET A 5 2.22 47.92 -30.41
N LEU A 6 3.24 47.63 -29.63
CA LEU A 6 3.86 46.33 -29.53
C LEU A 6 3.00 45.46 -28.61
N TYR A 7 2.37 44.41 -29.13
CA TYR A 7 1.77 43.36 -28.32
C TYR A 7 2.86 42.33 -27.98
N SER A 8 3.26 42.28 -26.71
CA SER A 8 4.07 41.16 -26.18
C SER A 8 3.21 39.96 -25.94
N MET A 9 3.37 38.93 -26.76
CA MET A 9 2.80 37.61 -26.50
C MET A 9 3.64 36.91 -25.43
N ILE A 10 3.14 36.80 -24.22
CA ILE A 10 3.71 35.91 -23.19
C ILE A 10 3.30 34.51 -23.52
N ALA A 11 4.21 33.70 -24.01
CA ALA A 11 4.01 32.24 -24.18
C ALA A 11 4.08 31.60 -22.80
N LEU A 12 2.93 31.15 -22.29
CA LEU A 12 2.83 30.34 -21.08
C LEU A 12 3.26 28.93 -21.44
N ALA A 13 4.50 28.55 -21.09
CA ALA A 13 4.97 27.19 -21.23
C ALA A 13 4.30 26.31 -20.16
N LEU A 14 3.33 25.50 -20.58
CA LEU A 14 2.75 24.45 -19.75
C LEU A 14 3.82 23.38 -19.54
N ALA A 15 4.48 23.39 -18.39
CA ALA A 15 5.35 22.28 -17.98
C ALA A 15 4.45 21.07 -17.67
N CYS A 16 4.38 20.14 -18.62
CA CYS A 16 3.77 18.84 -18.38
C CYS A 16 4.68 18.07 -17.42
N ALA A 17 4.41 18.13 -16.11
CA ALA A 17 5.06 17.28 -15.15
C ALA A 17 4.66 15.83 -15.44
N THR A 18 5.55 15.05 -16.04
CA THR A 18 5.39 13.61 -16.13
C THR A 18 5.40 13.06 -14.71
N ALA A 19 4.25 12.57 -14.24
CA ALA A 19 4.18 11.86 -12.98
C ALA A 19 5.11 10.65 -13.07
N THR A 20 6.26 10.72 -12.42
CA THR A 20 7.13 9.55 -12.28
C THR A 20 6.40 8.53 -11.43
N ALA A 21 6.37 7.28 -11.89
CA ALA A 21 5.78 6.19 -11.10
C ALA A 21 6.39 6.17 -9.70
N ALA A 22 5.55 6.05 -8.69
CA ALA A 22 6.04 5.96 -7.31
C ALA A 22 6.94 4.74 -7.16
N GLU A 23 8.09 4.91 -6.53
CA GLU A 23 9.11 3.86 -6.36
C GLU A 23 9.53 3.75 -4.90
N VAL A 24 10.02 2.56 -4.53
CA VAL A 24 10.69 2.31 -3.26
C VAL A 24 12.01 1.58 -3.52
N ARG A 25 13.13 2.08 -2.96
CA ARG A 25 14.40 1.33 -2.98
C ARG A 25 14.35 0.24 -1.93
N ARG A 26 14.79 -0.95 -2.32
CA ARG A 26 14.93 -2.12 -1.47
C ARG A 26 16.35 -2.62 -1.52
N VAL A 27 16.90 -2.98 -0.37
CA VAL A 27 18.15 -3.71 -0.24
C VAL A 27 17.88 -5.01 0.50
N VAL A 28 18.30 -6.14 -0.08
CA VAL A 28 18.21 -7.46 0.54
C VAL A 28 19.61 -8.00 0.71
N THR A 29 19.91 -8.47 1.90
CA THR A 29 21.22 -9.05 2.25
C THR A 29 21.12 -10.57 2.42
N GLY A 30 22.23 -11.25 2.30
CA GLY A 30 22.34 -12.67 2.55
C GLY A 30 23.77 -13.08 2.83
N ILE A 31 24.00 -14.38 2.89
CA ILE A 31 25.34 -14.97 3.09
C ILE A 31 25.73 -15.80 1.88
N ASP A 32 26.99 -15.72 1.49
CA ASP A 32 27.57 -16.51 0.41
C ASP A 32 28.05 -17.90 0.89
N ALA A 33 28.59 -18.71 -0.02
CA ALA A 33 29.13 -20.03 0.28
C ALA A 33 30.31 -19.99 1.26
N GLY A 34 30.98 -18.85 1.40
CA GLY A 34 32.05 -18.61 2.35
C GLY A 34 31.56 -18.08 3.71
N ASN A 35 30.25 -18.10 3.96
CA ASN A 35 29.61 -17.57 5.17
C ASN A 35 29.86 -16.07 5.38
N LYS A 36 30.01 -15.31 4.29
CA LYS A 36 30.21 -13.87 4.34
C LYS A 36 28.92 -13.15 3.96
N ALA A 37 28.57 -12.11 4.73
CA ALA A 37 27.42 -11.26 4.45
C ALA A 37 27.67 -10.39 3.22
N GLY A 38 26.66 -10.27 2.38
CA GLY A 38 26.68 -9.45 1.18
C GLY A 38 25.30 -8.98 0.76
N VAL A 39 25.25 -8.10 -0.23
CA VAL A 39 24.00 -7.63 -0.85
C VAL A 39 23.59 -8.62 -1.94
N LEU A 40 22.36 -9.15 -1.84
CA LEU A 40 21.75 -10.00 -2.86
C LEU A 40 20.99 -9.19 -3.90
N PHE A 41 20.18 -8.25 -3.43
CA PHE A 41 19.39 -7.37 -4.29
C PHE A 41 19.52 -5.94 -3.78
N ASP A 42 19.75 -5.00 -4.69
CA ASP A 42 19.72 -3.56 -4.44
C ASP A 42 19.08 -2.88 -5.65
N GLY A 43 17.95 -2.25 -5.47
CA GLY A 43 17.26 -1.62 -6.56
C GLY A 43 15.92 -1.01 -6.16
N LYS A 44 15.31 -0.34 -7.11
CA LYS A 44 14.00 0.27 -6.98
C LYS A 44 12.91 -0.69 -7.45
N LEU A 45 11.82 -0.73 -6.71
CA LEU A 45 10.58 -1.39 -7.07
C LEU A 45 9.54 -0.32 -7.39
N SER A 46 8.92 -0.40 -8.55
CA SER A 46 7.81 0.47 -8.92
C SER A 46 6.55 0.04 -8.18
N LEU A 47 5.80 1.01 -7.65
CA LEU A 47 4.49 0.77 -7.10
C LEU A 47 3.49 0.69 -8.26
N ASN A 48 2.93 -0.49 -8.47
CA ASN A 48 1.96 -0.74 -9.53
C ASN A 48 0.55 -0.89 -8.94
N PRO A 49 -0.51 -0.54 -9.68
CA PRO A 49 -1.88 -0.75 -9.21
C PRO A 49 -2.12 -2.21 -8.81
N GLY A 50 -2.46 -2.42 -7.54
CA GLY A 50 -2.88 -3.73 -7.03
C GLY A 50 -4.36 -3.99 -7.30
N LYS A 51 -4.89 -5.12 -6.79
CA LYS A 51 -6.32 -5.47 -6.91
C LYS A 51 -7.25 -4.42 -6.29
N SER A 52 -6.80 -3.69 -5.27
CA SER A 52 -7.55 -2.58 -4.65
C SER A 52 -7.50 -1.28 -5.45
N GLY A 53 -6.74 -1.23 -6.55
CA GLY A 53 -6.51 -0.03 -7.34
C GLY A 53 -5.38 0.87 -6.83
N ASN A 54 -4.97 0.75 -5.58
CA ASN A 54 -3.88 1.54 -5.00
C ASN A 54 -2.52 1.08 -5.53
N PRO A 55 -1.60 2.01 -5.86
CA PRO A 55 -0.21 1.68 -6.18
C PRO A 55 0.47 0.94 -5.02
N ALA A 56 1.05 -0.21 -5.32
CA ALA A 56 1.69 -1.04 -4.29
C ALA A 56 2.87 -1.83 -4.85
N ALA A 57 3.80 -2.20 -3.97
CA ALA A 57 4.90 -3.11 -4.26
C ALA A 57 5.12 -4.08 -3.09
N ASN A 58 5.23 -5.37 -3.35
CA ASN A 58 5.76 -6.31 -2.37
C ASN A 58 7.26 -6.07 -2.22
N ILE A 59 7.72 -5.98 -0.98
CA ILE A 59 9.13 -5.80 -0.65
C ILE A 59 9.78 -7.16 -0.42
N TRP A 60 9.11 -8.02 0.36
CA TRP A 60 9.56 -9.38 0.64
C TRP A 60 8.39 -10.24 1.09
N MET A 61 8.49 -11.56 0.85
CA MET A 61 7.50 -12.52 1.31
C MET A 61 8.18 -13.78 1.84
N THR A 62 7.57 -14.38 2.86
CA THR A 62 7.90 -15.73 3.34
C THR A 62 6.67 -16.62 3.25
N ASN A 63 6.85 -17.92 3.27
CA ASN A 63 5.77 -18.91 3.17
C ASN A 63 5.84 -19.96 4.29
N SER A 64 6.49 -19.63 5.39
CA SER A 64 6.58 -20.48 6.58
C SER A 64 6.76 -19.64 7.85
N LEU A 65 6.33 -20.16 8.99
CA LEU A 65 6.62 -19.66 10.34
C LEU A 65 7.15 -20.84 11.18
N PRO A 66 8.41 -20.80 11.66
CA PRO A 66 9.42 -19.77 11.46
C PRO A 66 9.79 -19.58 9.98
N PRO A 67 10.14 -18.32 9.55
CA PRO A 67 10.49 -18.07 8.17
C PRO A 67 11.82 -18.72 7.79
N GLY A 68 11.88 -19.27 6.57
CA GLY A 68 13.12 -19.74 5.96
C GLY A 68 13.90 -18.60 5.31
N PHE A 69 15.20 -18.77 5.17
CA PHE A 69 16.04 -17.87 4.40
C PHE A 69 15.95 -18.20 2.91
N SER A 70 15.98 -17.17 2.05
CA SER A 70 16.11 -17.32 0.60
C SER A 70 17.25 -16.44 0.13
N PHE A 71 18.31 -17.08 -0.40
CA PHE A 71 19.50 -16.37 -0.89
C PHE A 71 19.61 -16.36 -2.42
N LYS A 72 18.63 -16.92 -3.11
CA LYS A 72 18.64 -17.04 -4.58
C LYS A 72 17.43 -16.39 -5.24
N ASP A 73 16.26 -16.54 -4.61
CA ASP A 73 14.99 -16.14 -5.23
C ASP A 73 14.50 -14.81 -4.66
N ASP A 74 14.09 -13.92 -5.55
CA ASP A 74 13.45 -12.68 -5.18
C ASP A 74 11.94 -12.91 -4.96
N SER A 75 11.54 -12.98 -3.69
CA SER A 75 10.14 -13.21 -3.34
C SER A 75 9.22 -12.02 -3.66
N ALA A 76 9.76 -10.82 -3.89
CA ALA A 76 8.97 -9.65 -4.28
C ALA A 76 8.36 -9.78 -5.69
N ALA A 77 8.93 -10.63 -6.54
CA ALA A 77 8.42 -10.91 -7.89
C ALA A 77 7.09 -11.69 -7.90
N ARG A 78 6.64 -12.22 -6.75
CA ARG A 78 5.38 -12.94 -6.65
C ARG A 78 4.18 -12.00 -6.80
N PRO A 79 3.05 -12.48 -7.38
CA PRO A 79 1.87 -11.65 -7.55
C PRO A 79 1.37 -11.01 -6.26
N LEU A 80 0.86 -9.78 -6.38
CA LEU A 80 0.23 -9.05 -5.28
C LEU A 80 -1.11 -9.69 -4.92
N GLY A 81 -1.16 -10.37 -3.78
CA GLY A 81 -2.39 -10.73 -3.09
C GLY A 81 -2.67 -9.75 -1.94
N LEU A 82 -3.85 -9.73 -1.36
CA LEU A 82 -4.12 -8.95 -0.15
C LEU A 82 -3.48 -9.61 1.08
N SER A 83 -3.70 -10.89 1.25
CA SER A 83 -3.17 -11.69 2.35
C SER A 83 -1.76 -12.24 2.04
N PRO A 84 -0.94 -12.49 3.05
CA PRO A 84 0.28 -13.29 2.89
C PRO A 84 -0.09 -14.75 2.53
N PRO A 85 0.91 -15.57 2.13
CA PRO A 85 0.75 -17.02 2.07
C PRO A 85 0.36 -17.60 3.44
N ASP A 86 -0.31 -18.75 3.43
CA ASP A 86 -0.58 -19.51 4.67
C ASP A 86 0.72 -19.79 5.41
N ASN A 87 0.73 -19.55 6.73
CA ASN A 87 1.90 -19.58 7.60
C ASN A 87 3.05 -18.68 7.11
N GLY A 88 2.75 -17.62 6.38
CA GLY A 88 3.75 -16.74 5.81
C GLY A 88 3.61 -15.30 6.29
N THR A 89 4.50 -14.47 5.74
CA THR A 89 4.50 -13.02 5.94
C THR A 89 4.64 -12.31 4.61
N VAL A 90 4.14 -11.08 4.54
CA VAL A 90 4.46 -10.17 3.46
C VAL A 90 4.78 -8.79 4.01
N ILE A 91 5.86 -8.19 3.53
CA ILE A 91 6.11 -6.78 3.70
C ILE A 91 5.84 -6.08 2.36
N ARG A 92 5.05 -5.01 2.38
CA ARG A 92 4.69 -4.23 1.18
C ARG A 92 4.59 -2.75 1.48
N VAL A 93 4.81 -1.95 0.46
CA VAL A 93 4.49 -0.52 0.47
C VAL A 93 3.22 -0.31 -0.35
N VAL A 94 2.30 0.47 0.20
CA VAL A 94 1.08 0.91 -0.49
C VAL A 94 1.03 2.43 -0.45
N GLU A 95 0.69 3.04 -1.57
CA GLU A 95 0.41 4.47 -1.65
C GLU A 95 -1.10 4.67 -1.76
N PHE A 96 -1.64 5.51 -0.89
CA PHE A 96 -3.04 5.89 -0.86
C PHE A 96 -3.18 7.31 -1.39
N PRO A 97 -3.57 7.52 -2.64
CA PRO A 97 -3.87 8.86 -3.13
C PRO A 97 -5.09 9.44 -2.38
N PRO A 98 -5.26 10.76 -2.39
CA PRO A 98 -6.50 11.37 -1.91
C PRO A 98 -7.73 10.73 -2.56
N LEU A 99 -8.70 10.32 -1.74
CA LEU A 99 -9.92 9.70 -2.25
C LEU A 99 -10.86 10.77 -2.80
N ASP A 100 -11.16 10.68 -4.10
CA ASP A 100 -12.14 11.56 -4.74
C ASP A 100 -13.56 11.24 -4.23
N PRO A 101 -14.28 12.21 -3.61
CA PRO A 101 -15.63 12.00 -3.11
C PRO A 101 -16.63 11.57 -4.20
N ALA A 102 -16.42 12.00 -5.45
CA ALA A 102 -17.31 11.61 -6.55
C ALA A 102 -17.07 10.17 -7.01
N ALA A 103 -15.82 9.69 -6.91
CA ALA A 103 -15.49 8.28 -7.13
C ALA A 103 -15.98 7.42 -5.96
N GLU A 104 -15.80 7.86 -4.72
CA GLU A 104 -16.26 7.17 -3.51
C GLU A 104 -17.77 6.94 -3.55
N ALA A 105 -18.56 7.95 -3.91
CA ALA A 105 -20.03 7.87 -4.00
C ALA A 105 -20.54 6.85 -5.03
N LYS A 106 -19.70 6.44 -5.97
CA LYS A 106 -20.00 5.45 -7.02
C LYS A 106 -19.39 4.09 -6.76
N MET A 107 -18.66 3.89 -5.65
CA MET A 107 -18.06 2.61 -5.33
C MET A 107 -19.12 1.52 -5.14
N ASP A 108 -18.81 0.34 -5.65
CA ASP A 108 -19.57 -0.87 -5.35
C ASP A 108 -19.53 -1.13 -3.83
N PRO A 109 -20.67 -1.26 -3.14
CA PRO A 109 -20.69 -1.55 -1.70
C PRO A 109 -19.90 -2.79 -1.29
N ASP A 110 -19.76 -3.77 -2.19
CA ASP A 110 -19.04 -5.02 -1.96
C ASP A 110 -17.62 -5.02 -2.55
N PHE A 111 -17.10 -3.83 -2.93
CA PHE A 111 -15.82 -3.73 -3.64
C PHE A 111 -14.70 -4.51 -2.95
N MET A 112 -14.43 -4.23 -1.67
CA MET A 112 -13.34 -4.89 -0.97
C MET A 112 -13.62 -6.36 -0.67
N MET A 113 -14.87 -6.76 -0.53
CA MET A 113 -15.24 -8.18 -0.40
C MET A 113 -14.86 -8.97 -1.67
N LYS A 114 -15.07 -8.37 -2.84
CA LYS A 114 -14.67 -8.96 -4.12
C LYS A 114 -13.14 -9.00 -4.28
N VAL A 115 -12.43 -8.00 -3.74
CA VAL A 115 -10.95 -7.94 -3.76
C VAL A 115 -10.32 -8.99 -2.85
N VAL A 116 -10.83 -9.14 -1.62
CA VAL A 116 -10.32 -10.09 -0.62
C VAL A 116 -10.74 -11.52 -0.96
N GLY A 117 -11.96 -11.69 -1.49
CA GLY A 117 -12.51 -13.00 -1.87
C GLY A 117 -12.69 -13.93 -0.67
N ASP A 118 -12.53 -15.24 -0.92
CA ASP A 118 -12.77 -16.30 0.07
C ASP A 118 -11.82 -16.29 1.27
N HIS A 119 -10.74 -15.52 1.19
CA HIS A 119 -9.80 -15.36 2.31
C HIS A 119 -10.24 -14.35 3.36
N ALA A 120 -11.34 -13.62 3.11
CA ALA A 120 -11.91 -12.72 4.11
C ALA A 120 -12.63 -13.52 5.20
N PRO A 121 -12.28 -13.35 6.49
CA PRO A 121 -13.09 -13.88 7.58
C PRO A 121 -14.52 -13.33 7.48
N ALA A 122 -15.51 -14.17 7.82
CA ALA A 122 -16.89 -13.74 7.85
C ALA A 122 -17.08 -12.53 8.76
N ARG A 123 -17.86 -11.55 8.29
CA ARG A 123 -18.22 -10.35 9.05
C ARG A 123 -19.66 -10.47 9.52
N GLY A 124 -19.88 -10.33 10.81
CA GLY A 124 -21.22 -10.27 11.37
C GLY A 124 -21.87 -8.88 11.34
N LEU A 125 -21.14 -7.86 10.85
CA LEU A 125 -21.58 -6.46 10.92
C LEU A 125 -21.86 -5.88 9.54
N PRO A 126 -22.80 -4.91 9.44
CA PRO A 126 -23.04 -4.17 8.22
C PRO A 126 -21.77 -3.43 7.76
N VAL A 127 -21.57 -3.37 6.45
CA VAL A 127 -20.46 -2.62 5.85
C VAL A 127 -20.74 -1.13 5.96
N LYS A 128 -19.89 -0.38 6.67
CA LYS A 128 -20.01 1.08 6.78
C LYS A 128 -19.43 1.81 5.57
N HIS A 129 -18.48 1.18 4.88
CA HIS A 129 -17.79 1.77 3.75
C HIS A 129 -17.34 0.68 2.76
N PRO A 130 -17.41 0.90 1.44
CA PRO A 130 -17.00 -0.08 0.42
C PRO A 130 -15.56 -0.57 0.54
N LEU A 131 -14.66 0.24 1.12
CA LEU A 131 -13.26 -0.13 1.37
C LEU A 131 -13.06 -0.96 2.64
N MET A 132 -14.09 -1.16 3.47
CA MET A 132 -13.95 -1.95 4.70
C MET A 132 -13.75 -3.42 4.41
N HIS A 133 -12.73 -3.96 5.03
CA HIS A 133 -12.36 -5.38 4.93
C HIS A 133 -11.60 -5.82 6.18
N ARG A 134 -11.37 -7.12 6.27
CA ARG A 134 -10.47 -7.73 7.26
C ARG A 134 -9.75 -8.92 6.63
N THR A 135 -8.59 -9.22 7.19
CA THR A 135 -7.79 -10.39 6.85
C THR A 135 -7.48 -11.18 8.12
N ARG A 136 -7.12 -12.45 7.98
CA ARG A 136 -6.68 -13.31 9.07
C ARG A 136 -5.20 -13.06 9.36
N THR A 137 -4.86 -11.80 9.70
CA THR A 137 -3.47 -11.40 9.88
C THR A 137 -3.31 -10.52 11.12
N ILE A 138 -2.07 -10.50 11.64
CA ILE A 138 -1.59 -9.41 12.47
C ILE A 138 -0.79 -8.51 11.55
N ASP A 139 -1.18 -7.24 11.46
CA ASP A 139 -0.55 -6.27 10.58
C ASP A 139 0.16 -5.20 11.40
N TYR A 140 1.39 -4.88 11.01
CA TYR A 140 2.09 -3.69 11.46
C TYR A 140 2.04 -2.69 10.33
N ALA A 141 1.29 -1.59 10.52
CA ALA A 141 1.20 -0.50 9.56
C ALA A 141 2.04 0.68 10.06
N ILE A 142 3.09 1.00 9.32
CA ILE A 142 4.00 2.11 9.62
C ILE A 142 3.75 3.21 8.60
N ILE A 143 3.31 4.38 9.06
CA ILE A 143 3.04 5.52 8.18
C ILE A 143 4.37 6.16 7.78
N MET A 144 4.76 6.02 6.52
CA MET A 144 6.03 6.53 6.00
C MET A 144 5.97 8.01 5.65
N SER A 145 4.84 8.45 5.06
CA SER A 145 4.63 9.84 4.65
C SER A 145 3.15 10.15 4.53
N GLY A 146 2.81 11.45 4.64
CA GLY A 146 1.42 11.90 4.56
C GLY A 146 0.63 11.60 5.83
N GLU A 147 -0.69 11.61 5.68
CA GLU A 147 -1.66 11.34 6.74
C GLU A 147 -2.86 10.61 6.17
N ILE A 148 -3.58 9.86 7.00
CA ILE A 148 -4.71 9.03 6.55
C ILE A 148 -5.64 8.72 7.72
N ASP A 149 -6.91 8.48 7.42
CA ASP A 149 -7.89 8.00 8.36
C ASP A 149 -8.01 6.48 8.30
N MET A 150 -7.90 5.80 9.44
CA MET A 150 -8.26 4.40 9.60
C MET A 150 -9.65 4.32 10.20
N MET A 151 -10.62 3.92 9.39
CA MET A 151 -12.00 3.70 9.82
C MET A 151 -12.12 2.29 10.39
N LEU A 152 -12.68 2.19 11.59
CA LEU A 152 -13.08 0.95 12.26
C LEU A 152 -14.60 0.86 12.37
N ASP A 153 -15.13 -0.23 12.92
CA ASP A 153 -16.57 -0.39 13.11
C ASP A 153 -17.17 0.65 14.06
N ASN A 154 -16.45 1.07 15.10
CA ASN A 154 -16.96 1.97 16.12
C ASN A 154 -16.39 3.39 16.03
N GLU A 155 -15.21 3.57 15.47
CA GLU A 155 -14.47 4.82 15.47
C GLU A 155 -13.62 4.99 14.22
N THR A 156 -13.10 6.20 14.04
CA THR A 156 -12.09 6.52 13.01
C THR A 156 -10.88 7.10 13.72
N VAL A 157 -9.71 6.59 13.42
CA VAL A 157 -8.43 7.04 13.96
C VAL A 157 -7.65 7.76 12.87
N HIS A 158 -7.29 9.01 13.12
CA HIS A 158 -6.40 9.77 12.24
C HIS A 158 -4.95 9.47 12.58
N VAL A 159 -4.14 9.09 11.57
CA VAL A 159 -2.72 8.78 11.72
C VAL A 159 -1.89 9.49 10.65
N LYS A 160 -0.62 9.78 10.99
CA LYS A 160 0.31 10.54 10.16
C LYS A 160 1.71 9.94 10.17
N ALA A 161 2.58 10.45 9.33
CA ALA A 161 3.96 9.99 9.23
C ALA A 161 4.65 9.87 10.60
N GLY A 162 5.24 8.71 10.87
CA GLY A 162 5.86 8.32 12.14
C GLY A 162 4.95 7.50 13.07
N ASP A 163 3.64 7.48 12.84
CA ASP A 163 2.73 6.65 13.63
C ASP A 163 2.81 5.18 13.20
N VAL A 164 2.54 4.29 14.17
CA VAL A 164 2.49 2.84 13.97
C VAL A 164 1.16 2.32 14.48
N VAL A 165 0.48 1.55 13.64
CA VAL A 165 -0.77 0.87 13.99
C VAL A 165 -0.55 -0.63 14.00
N ILE A 166 -1.01 -1.29 15.07
CA ILE A 166 -1.06 -2.75 15.17
C ILE A 166 -2.51 -3.18 14.94
N GLN A 167 -2.73 -3.94 13.90
CA GLN A 167 -4.05 -4.41 13.47
C GLN A 167 -4.15 -5.92 13.68
N GLN A 168 -5.16 -6.37 14.42
CA GLN A 168 -5.34 -7.76 14.83
C GLN A 168 -6.64 -8.30 14.23
N ALA A 169 -6.62 -8.63 12.93
CA ALA A 169 -7.78 -9.14 12.18
C ALA A 169 -9.04 -8.26 12.33
N THR A 170 -8.87 -6.96 12.54
CA THR A 170 -9.97 -6.01 12.71
C THR A 170 -10.60 -5.63 11.37
N ASN A 171 -11.90 -5.38 11.38
CA ASN A 171 -12.58 -4.80 10.22
C ASN A 171 -12.19 -3.31 10.09
N HIS A 172 -11.69 -2.90 8.93
CA HIS A 172 -11.12 -1.57 8.75
C HIS A 172 -11.16 -1.09 7.30
N ALA A 173 -11.00 0.22 7.12
CA ALA A 173 -10.71 0.85 5.85
C ALA A 173 -9.66 1.95 6.03
N TRP A 174 -8.77 2.10 5.07
CA TRP A 174 -7.81 3.20 4.97
C TRP A 174 -8.33 4.23 3.99
N ILE A 175 -8.60 5.46 4.45
CA ILE A 175 -9.24 6.50 3.67
C ILE A 175 -8.42 7.78 3.74
N ASN A 176 -7.79 8.15 2.63
CA ASN A 176 -7.04 9.39 2.56
C ASN A 176 -8.00 10.56 2.24
N ARG A 177 -8.28 11.38 3.25
CA ARG A 177 -9.07 12.62 3.14
C ARG A 177 -8.18 13.86 2.97
N GLY A 178 -6.86 13.67 2.97
CA GLY A 178 -5.86 14.73 2.79
C GLY A 178 -5.79 15.20 1.33
N LYS A 179 -4.76 15.99 1.06
CA LYS A 179 -4.47 16.53 -0.29
C LYS A 179 -3.30 15.84 -0.96
N GLU A 180 -2.45 15.20 -0.18
CA GLU A 180 -1.24 14.54 -0.64
C GLU A 180 -1.35 13.02 -0.47
N PRO A 181 -0.66 12.22 -1.28
CA PRO A 181 -0.60 10.78 -1.11
C PRO A 181 -0.02 10.39 0.26
N CYS A 182 -0.63 9.39 0.90
CA CYS A 182 -0.10 8.76 2.10
C CYS A 182 0.57 7.44 1.73
N ARG A 183 1.80 7.20 2.19
CA ARG A 183 2.51 5.92 2.04
C ARG A 183 2.56 5.19 3.35
N ILE A 184 2.19 3.92 3.29
CA ILE A 184 2.24 3.01 4.44
C ILE A 184 3.07 1.79 4.05
N ILE A 185 3.98 1.40 4.94
CA ILE A 185 4.57 0.07 4.89
C ILE A 185 3.77 -0.86 5.80
N PHE A 186 3.31 -1.97 5.24
CA PHE A 186 2.62 -3.02 5.98
C PHE A 186 3.52 -4.24 6.11
N VAL A 187 3.55 -4.81 7.31
CA VAL A 187 4.04 -6.15 7.56
C VAL A 187 2.85 -6.99 7.99
N LEU A 188 2.39 -7.89 7.12
CA LEU A 188 1.26 -8.77 7.40
C LEU A 188 1.79 -10.16 7.71
N MET A 189 1.39 -10.70 8.84
CA MET A 189 1.70 -12.07 9.26
C MET A 189 0.43 -12.89 9.31
N ASP A 190 0.41 -14.03 8.63
CA ASP A 190 -0.67 -14.99 8.77
C ASP A 190 -0.81 -15.41 10.23
N SER A 191 -2.04 -15.50 10.71
CA SER A 191 -2.34 -15.82 12.09
C SER A 191 -3.41 -16.90 12.20
N LYS A 192 -3.60 -17.42 13.42
CA LYS A 192 -4.76 -18.27 13.73
C LYS A 192 -6.05 -17.48 13.56
N GLN A 193 -7.14 -18.18 13.30
CA GLN A 193 -8.46 -17.55 13.31
C GLN A 193 -8.69 -16.86 14.68
N PRO A 194 -9.22 -15.61 14.66
CA PRO A 194 -9.58 -14.92 15.89
C PRO A 194 -10.76 -15.57 16.58
#